data_27b2cd4cc60396af18f0bbca3e1a39af
#
_entry.id   27b2cd4cc60396af18f0bbca3e1a39af
#
_cell.length_a   1.000
_cell.length_b   1.000
_cell.length_c   1.000
_cell.angle_alpha   90.00
_cell.angle_beta   90.00
_cell.angle_gamma   90.00
#
_symmetry.space_group_name_H-M   'P 1'
#
loop_
_entity.id
_entity.type
_entity.pdbx_description
1 polymer ?
#
loop_
_entity_poly.entity_id
_entity_poly.type
_entity_poly.pdbx_seq_one_letter_code
_entity_poly.pdbx_strand_id
1 'polypeptide(L)'
;EQIAEAAVDYQRAETKRNSLRNELNAMYRVYFDAYGRPFSDTNKRVNPYDEEFAGVIAFTDVAYERWKVQRDLTTRLKRKLRTLVERLERAQ
;
A
#
# COMPACT_ATOMS: atom_id res chain seq x y z
N GLU A 1 5.08 20.23 19.13
CA GLU A 1 4.30 20.98 18.15
C GLU A 1 3.49 20.05 17.24
N GLN A 2 2.25 20.41 16.93
CA GLN A 2 1.32 19.55 16.21
C GLN A 2 1.77 19.20 14.79
N ILE A 3 2.35 20.16 14.07
CA ILE A 3 2.80 19.92 12.69
C ILE A 3 4.00 18.97 12.67
N ALA A 4 4.95 19.16 13.58
CA ALA A 4 6.12 18.28 13.68
C ALA A 4 5.70 16.84 14.02
N GLU A 5 4.79 16.66 14.97
CA GLU A 5 4.26 15.35 15.34
C GLU A 5 3.53 14.69 14.16
N ALA A 6 2.68 15.46 13.47
CA ALA A 6 1.93 14.94 12.32
C ALA A 6 2.86 14.55 11.17
N ALA A 7 3.94 15.31 10.94
CA ALA A 7 4.93 14.99 9.91
C ALA A 7 5.68 13.70 10.23
N VAL A 8 6.07 13.50 11.50
CA VAL A 8 6.73 12.26 11.94
C VAL A 8 5.77 11.07 11.81
N ASP A 9 4.51 11.23 12.24
CA ASP A 9 3.51 10.17 12.15
C ASP A 9 3.26 9.76 10.70
N TYR A 10 3.15 10.75 9.80
CA TYR A 10 2.99 10.49 8.37
C TYR A 10 4.22 9.77 7.80
N GLN A 11 5.42 10.22 8.11
CA GLN A 11 6.65 9.62 7.62
C GLN A 11 6.77 8.15 8.06
N ARG A 12 6.46 7.87 9.32
CA ARG A 12 6.47 6.49 9.83
C ARG A 12 5.44 5.61 9.14
N ALA A 13 4.24 6.16 8.92
CA ALA A 13 3.18 5.43 8.21
C ALA A 13 3.57 5.14 6.76
N GLU A 14 4.17 6.11 6.07
CA GLU A 14 4.66 5.95 4.70
C GLU A 14 5.73 4.87 4.60
N THR A 15 6.70 4.88 5.50
CA THR A 15 7.75 3.88 5.55
C THR A 15 7.17 2.47 5.75
N LYS A 16 6.22 2.34 6.68
CA LYS A 16 5.56 1.06 6.92
C LYS A 16 4.73 0.61 5.73
N ARG A 17 3.99 1.52 5.09
CA ARG A 17 3.23 1.23 3.87
C ARG A 17 4.16 0.69 2.78
N ASN A 18 5.30 1.33 2.56
CA ASN A 18 6.25 0.92 1.54
C ASN A 18 6.85 -0.45 1.85
N SER A 19 7.16 -0.73 3.12
CA SER A 19 7.65 -2.03 3.57
C SER A 19 6.62 -3.13 3.33
N LEU A 20 5.36 -2.89 3.67
CA LEU A 20 4.27 -3.84 3.43
C LEU A 20 4.01 -4.06 1.94
N ARG A 21 4.17 -3.02 1.11
CA ARG A 21 4.07 -3.16 -0.35
C ARG A 21 5.19 -4.02 -0.91
N ASN A 22 6.42 -3.84 -0.42
CA ASN A 22 7.56 -4.65 -0.83
C ASN A 22 7.37 -6.13 -0.46
N GLU A 23 6.83 -6.39 0.74
CA GLU A 23 6.47 -7.74 1.18
C GLU A 23 5.44 -8.38 0.24
N LEU A 24 4.39 -7.65 -0.06
CA LEU A 24 3.34 -8.11 -0.98
C LEU A 24 3.90 -8.42 -2.37
N ASN A 25 4.73 -7.53 -2.90
CA ASN A 25 5.36 -7.73 -4.21
C ASN A 25 6.29 -8.94 -4.21
N ALA A 26 7.01 -9.18 -3.11
CA ALA A 26 7.85 -10.37 -2.96
C ALA A 26 7.01 -11.66 -2.97
N MET A 27 5.84 -11.64 -2.34
CA MET A 27 4.92 -12.78 -2.35
C MET A 27 4.39 -13.06 -3.76
N TYR A 28 4.06 -12.03 -4.54
CA TYR A 28 3.68 -12.20 -5.95
C TYR A 28 4.80 -12.87 -6.75
N ARG A 29 6.04 -12.41 -6.58
CA ARG A 29 7.20 -13.02 -7.28
C ARG A 29 7.37 -14.49 -6.92
N VAL A 30 7.32 -14.82 -5.63
CA VAL A 30 7.44 -16.20 -5.16
C VAL A 30 6.37 -17.09 -5.79
N TYR A 31 5.14 -16.62 -5.78
CA TYR A 31 4.02 -17.38 -6.35
C TYR A 31 4.19 -17.60 -7.87
N PHE A 32 4.46 -16.52 -8.60
CA PHE A 32 4.58 -16.61 -10.05
C PHE A 32 5.83 -17.38 -10.50
N ASP A 33 6.91 -17.35 -9.73
CA ASP A 33 8.09 -18.17 -9.98
C ASP A 33 7.77 -19.66 -9.83
N ALA A 34 6.94 -20.00 -8.84
CA ALA A 34 6.56 -21.39 -8.57
C ALA A 34 5.52 -21.95 -9.57
N TYR A 35 4.53 -21.12 -9.92
CA TYR A 35 3.35 -21.59 -10.66
C TYR A 35 3.17 -20.95 -12.03
N GLY A 36 4.05 -20.01 -12.41
CA GLY A 36 3.90 -19.25 -13.64
C GLY A 36 2.90 -18.11 -13.51
N ARG A 37 3.09 -17.07 -14.31
CA ARG A 37 2.20 -15.90 -14.33
C ARG A 37 1.16 -16.05 -15.44
N PRO A 38 -0.16 -15.98 -15.14
CA PRO A 38 -1.19 -15.94 -16.16
C PRO A 38 -0.99 -14.73 -17.08
N PHE A 39 -1.21 -14.93 -18.37
CA PHE A 39 -1.12 -13.87 -19.37
C PHE A 39 0.26 -13.19 -19.42
N SER A 40 1.33 -13.96 -19.19
CA SER A 40 2.70 -13.42 -19.11
C SER A 40 3.16 -12.70 -20.39
N ASP A 41 2.64 -13.09 -21.54
CA ASP A 41 2.94 -12.51 -22.85
C ASP A 41 2.18 -11.20 -23.11
N THR A 42 1.17 -10.87 -22.33
CA THR A 42 0.34 -9.67 -22.49
C THR A 42 0.54 -8.62 -21.39
N ASN A 43 1.37 -8.89 -20.38
CA ASN A 43 1.60 -8.02 -19.21
C ASN A 43 0.32 -7.63 -18.48
N LYS A 44 -0.70 -8.47 -18.51
CA LYS A 44 -1.97 -8.21 -17.86
C LYS A 44 -1.78 -8.08 -16.34
N ARG A 45 -2.37 -7.06 -15.75
CA ARG A 45 -2.33 -6.85 -14.29
C ARG A 45 -3.15 -7.89 -13.55
N VAL A 46 -2.76 -8.18 -12.31
CA VAL A 46 -3.52 -9.05 -11.42
C VAL A 46 -4.93 -8.48 -11.23
N ASN A 47 -5.93 -9.29 -11.58
CA ASN A 47 -7.33 -8.92 -11.46
C ASN A 47 -8.04 -9.92 -10.53
N PRO A 48 -8.57 -9.48 -9.37
CA PRO A 48 -9.20 -10.40 -8.42
C PRO A 48 -10.47 -11.08 -8.96
N TYR A 49 -11.04 -10.56 -10.05
CA TYR A 49 -12.25 -11.15 -10.65
C TYR A 49 -11.94 -12.18 -11.74
N ASP A 50 -10.66 -12.36 -12.07
CA ASP A 50 -10.23 -13.32 -13.08
C ASP A 50 -9.83 -14.63 -12.40
N GLU A 51 -10.44 -15.75 -12.82
CA GLU A 51 -10.19 -17.07 -12.24
C GLU A 51 -8.71 -17.50 -12.34
N GLU A 52 -8.01 -17.03 -13.36
CA GLU A 52 -6.58 -17.32 -13.56
C GLU A 52 -5.70 -16.77 -12.42
N PHE A 53 -6.17 -15.75 -11.71
CA PHE A 53 -5.47 -15.15 -10.59
C PHE A 53 -5.99 -15.64 -9.22
N ALA A 54 -6.97 -16.54 -9.17
CA ALA A 54 -7.58 -16.97 -7.90
C ALA A 54 -6.56 -17.52 -6.90
N GLY A 55 -5.60 -18.31 -7.37
CA GLY A 55 -4.56 -18.90 -6.51
C GLY A 55 -3.65 -17.86 -5.89
N VAL A 56 -3.16 -16.90 -6.67
CA VAL A 56 -2.28 -15.84 -6.15
C VAL A 56 -3.04 -14.88 -5.24
N ILE A 57 -4.29 -14.61 -5.52
CA ILE A 57 -5.12 -13.79 -4.65
C ILE A 57 -5.28 -14.45 -3.28
N ALA A 58 -5.59 -15.76 -3.24
CA ALA A 58 -5.68 -16.51 -1.99
C ALA A 58 -4.35 -16.51 -1.22
N PHE A 59 -3.24 -16.70 -1.92
CA PHE A 59 -1.90 -16.73 -1.33
C PHE A 59 -1.50 -15.39 -0.71
N THR A 60 -1.91 -14.28 -1.32
CA THR A 60 -1.50 -12.93 -0.91
C THR A 60 -2.56 -12.17 -0.09
N ASP A 61 -3.69 -12.78 0.21
CA ASP A 61 -4.85 -12.11 0.79
C ASP A 61 -4.54 -11.35 2.09
N VAL A 62 -3.89 -12.02 3.05
CA VAL A 62 -3.54 -11.39 4.34
C VAL A 62 -2.55 -10.24 4.15
N ALA A 63 -1.53 -10.43 3.33
CA ALA A 63 -0.53 -9.40 3.06
C ALA A 63 -1.15 -8.20 2.34
N TYR A 64 -2.07 -8.45 1.41
CA TYR A 64 -2.81 -7.41 0.70
C TYR A 64 -3.67 -6.58 1.66
N GLU A 65 -4.41 -7.22 2.56
CA GLU A 65 -5.24 -6.52 3.55
C GLU A 65 -4.40 -5.67 4.51
N ARG A 66 -3.27 -6.19 4.96
CA ARG A 66 -2.35 -5.43 5.82
C ARG A 66 -1.83 -4.18 5.12
N TRP A 67 -1.42 -4.32 3.86
CA TRP A 67 -0.98 -3.17 3.06
C TRP A 67 -2.10 -2.17 2.85
N LYS A 68 -3.29 -2.63 2.52
CA LYS A 68 -4.46 -1.77 2.28
C LYS A 68 -4.84 -0.95 3.50
N VAL A 69 -4.88 -1.57 4.68
CA VAL A 69 -5.15 -0.88 5.95
C VAL A 69 -4.10 0.20 6.20
N GLN A 70 -2.82 -0.14 5.99
CA GLN A 70 -1.73 0.82 6.19
C GLN A 70 -1.77 1.95 5.17
N ARG A 71 -2.11 1.66 3.91
CA ARG A 71 -2.29 2.67 2.87
C ARG A 71 -3.36 3.69 3.28
N ASP A 72 -4.50 3.21 3.76
CA ASP A 72 -5.61 4.08 4.16
C ASP A 72 -5.24 4.94 5.36
N LEU A 73 -4.54 4.37 6.35
CA LEU A 73 -4.01 5.13 7.49
C LEU A 73 -3.03 6.22 7.02
N THR A 74 -2.11 5.88 6.13
CA THR A 74 -1.13 6.82 5.58
C THR A 74 -1.82 7.99 4.88
N THR A 75 -2.87 7.71 4.10
CA THR A 75 -3.66 8.75 3.42
C THR A 75 -4.33 9.69 4.42
N ARG A 76 -4.90 9.15 5.51
CA ARG A 76 -5.53 9.98 6.56
C ARG A 76 -4.52 10.88 7.27
N LEU A 77 -3.35 10.34 7.55
CA LEU A 77 -2.27 11.12 8.20
C LEU A 77 -1.73 12.21 7.29
N LYS A 78 -1.64 11.94 5.99
CA LYS A 78 -1.28 12.95 4.99
C LYS A 78 -2.27 14.11 4.97
N ARG A 79 -3.58 13.79 4.98
CA ARG A 79 -4.64 14.82 5.02
C ARG A 79 -4.59 15.64 6.29
N LYS A 80 -4.36 15.01 7.43
CA LYS A 80 -4.21 15.69 8.72
C LYS A 80 -3.05 16.69 8.68
N LEU A 81 -1.90 16.26 8.19
CA LEU A 81 -0.73 17.13 8.05
C LEU A 81 -1.04 18.32 7.15
N ARG A 82 -1.64 18.08 6.00
CA ARG A 82 -2.05 19.15 5.06
C ARG A 82 -2.96 20.17 5.74
N THR A 83 -3.95 19.69 6.46
CA THR A 83 -4.90 20.57 7.17
C THR A 83 -4.20 21.44 8.20
N LEU A 84 -3.26 20.89 8.96
CA LEU A 84 -2.49 21.64 9.96
C LEU A 84 -1.61 22.71 9.31
N VAL A 85 -0.96 22.38 8.18
CA VAL A 85 -0.15 23.33 7.43
C VAL A 85 -1.01 24.46 6.86
N GLU A 86 -2.17 24.14 6.28
CA GLU A 86 -3.12 25.14 5.74
C GLU A 86 -3.61 26.09 6.83
N ARG A 87 -3.92 25.57 8.02
CA ARG A 87 -4.32 26.40 9.16
C ARG A 87 -3.21 27.36 9.59
N LEU A 88 -1.98 26.89 9.63
CA LEU A 88 -0.83 27.73 9.95
C LEU A 88 -0.67 28.86 8.92
N GLU A 89 -0.78 28.55 7.65
CA GLU A 89 -0.70 29.54 6.57
C GLU A 89 -1.78 30.59 6.66
N ARG A 90 -3.02 30.20 7.01
CA ARG A 90 -4.12 31.14 7.21
C ARG A 90 -3.92 32.05 8.42
N ALA A 91 -3.23 31.56 9.42
CA ALA A 91 -2.97 32.33 10.65
C ALA A 91 -1.88 33.40 10.46
N GLN A 92 -1.13 33.31 9.39
CA GLN A 92 -0.11 34.30 8.99
C GLN A 92 -0.69 35.33 8.01
#